data_ea4dc2c19638c90a4a51ef8a2796bb88
#
_entry.id   ea4dc2c19638c90a4a51ef8a2796bb88
#
_cell.length_a   1.000
_cell.length_b   1.000
_cell.length_c   1.000
_cell.angle_alpha   90.00
_cell.angle_beta   90.00
_cell.angle_gamma   90.00
#
_symmetry.space_group_name_H-M   'P 1'
#
loop_
_entity.id
_entity.type
_entity.pdbx_description
1 polymer ?
#
loop_
_entity_poly.entity_id
_entity_poly.type
_entity_poly.pdbx_seq_one_letter_code
_entity_poly.pdbx_strand_id
1 'polypeptide(L)'
;MPGSTAIHIRQARVLCLDDAGTEHEEADLLIIDGCIAAIGPHLDVQVPAGAQVIEAKGMLAMPGLINAHFHSPGNLLKGQLDSLPLELFMLYEVPPLATAGDGERMAYLRTVLAALEMLQLGITCVHDDAYHVPRVTEQSLDVLMHAYRDAGIRATVAIDQPNVVEYEKYPFLHDLLPEDLRQNMREAPRQSGEELLALYDYLIDRWHGQEEGRLAVAVSCSAPQRVTPSYLHALSHLSRRLDLPFNVHVLETKLQRVLGEEKYGQSLVQLLQECEVLDERCQIIHAIWIDPADIALLAQSGCVVAHNPVCNLRLGSGVMPFRALRDAGVPIALGTDELCSDDTANLWFAGKTAALIHTLDRTDFQQWPQAREILHCMTRGGARALRREGQIGQLTPGARADVILLDMDTWAFTPLNDLTRQLIYCEDGHSVRYTVVNGRVVYANGEFPGIDVRALRREIRELGRTLAAQHSVTQAHAQSLMPYYRAMYDQAQTRDVGLKRRLGSLD
;
A
#
# COMPACT_ATOMS: atom_id res chain seq x y z
N MET A 1 0.60 -12.69 35.92
CA MET A 1 1.03 -12.41 34.55
C MET A 1 0.15 -13.24 33.63
N PRO A 2 -0.44 -12.72 32.56
CA PRO A 2 -1.05 -13.59 31.57
C PRO A 2 0.03 -14.57 31.10
N GLY A 3 -0.31 -15.84 30.94
CA GLY A 3 0.65 -16.87 30.52
C GLY A 3 1.27 -16.51 29.19
N SER A 4 2.56 -16.82 29.01
CA SER A 4 3.28 -16.66 27.73
C SER A 4 2.48 -17.27 26.60
N THR A 5 2.24 -16.51 25.52
CA THR A 5 1.59 -17.04 24.32
C THR A 5 2.66 -17.71 23.45
N ALA A 6 2.50 -18.99 23.21
CA ALA A 6 3.44 -19.74 22.38
C ALA A 6 2.73 -20.48 21.25
N ILE A 7 3.33 -20.50 20.05
CA ILE A 7 2.92 -21.33 18.92
C ILE A 7 4.11 -22.19 18.48
N HIS A 8 3.86 -23.47 18.28
CA HIS A 8 4.81 -24.42 17.72
C HIS A 8 4.31 -24.89 16.35
N ILE A 9 4.90 -24.40 15.29
CA ILE A 9 4.65 -24.83 13.91
C ILE A 9 5.63 -25.97 13.64
N ARG A 10 5.11 -27.16 13.33
CA ARG A 10 5.91 -28.39 13.23
C ARG A 10 6.10 -28.87 11.80
N GLN A 11 7.30 -29.30 11.46
CA GLN A 11 7.64 -30.01 10.24
C GLN A 11 7.28 -29.24 8.95
N ALA A 12 7.37 -27.90 8.96
CA ALA A 12 7.18 -27.11 7.77
C ALA A 12 8.44 -27.10 6.89
N ARG A 13 8.29 -26.98 5.57
CA ARG A 13 9.33 -26.40 4.75
C ARG A 13 9.42 -24.90 5.12
N VAL A 14 10.63 -24.34 5.29
CA VAL A 14 10.78 -22.96 5.75
C VAL A 14 11.62 -22.16 4.76
N LEU A 15 11.07 -21.06 4.27
CA LEU A 15 11.74 -20.05 3.45
C LEU A 15 11.96 -18.80 4.31
N CYS A 16 13.18 -18.57 4.78
CA CYS A 16 13.46 -17.49 5.74
C CYS A 16 13.48 -16.10 5.13
N LEU A 17 13.83 -15.97 3.86
CA LEU A 17 14.05 -14.70 3.15
C LEU A 17 15.02 -13.75 3.89
N ASP A 18 15.95 -14.31 4.65
CA ASP A 18 17.05 -13.60 5.31
C ASP A 18 18.19 -13.27 4.32
N ASP A 19 19.23 -12.58 4.79
CA ASP A 19 20.37 -12.20 3.97
C ASP A 19 21.18 -13.41 3.49
N ALA A 20 21.19 -14.50 4.28
CA ALA A 20 21.89 -15.74 3.94
C ALA A 20 21.13 -16.56 2.88
N GLY A 21 19.85 -16.25 2.62
CA GLY A 21 18.97 -17.06 1.76
C GLY A 21 18.67 -18.42 2.36
N THR A 22 18.48 -18.46 3.68
CA THR A 22 18.25 -19.71 4.44
C THR A 22 16.93 -20.37 4.04
N GLU A 23 17.01 -21.66 3.71
CA GLU A 23 15.86 -22.53 3.48
C GLU A 23 16.04 -23.83 4.26
N HIS A 24 14.94 -24.38 4.78
CA HIS A 24 14.90 -25.70 5.40
C HIS A 24 13.84 -26.54 4.71
N GLU A 25 14.22 -27.74 4.26
CA GLU A 25 13.27 -28.69 3.66
C GLU A 25 12.23 -29.17 4.68
N GLU A 26 12.64 -29.32 5.96
CA GLU A 26 11.77 -29.61 7.09
C GLU A 26 12.36 -29.00 8.36
N ALA A 27 11.60 -28.16 9.03
CA ALA A 27 11.96 -27.57 10.31
C ALA A 27 10.72 -27.22 11.14
N ASP A 28 10.94 -27.02 12.44
CA ASP A 28 9.97 -26.43 13.33
C ASP A 28 10.23 -24.93 13.47
N LEU A 29 9.16 -24.13 13.68
CA LEU A 29 9.24 -22.76 14.13
C LEU A 29 8.61 -22.65 15.52
N LEU A 30 9.36 -22.13 16.47
CA LEU A 30 8.86 -21.80 17.80
C LEU A 30 8.65 -20.30 17.91
N ILE A 31 7.43 -19.89 18.21
CA ILE A 31 7.01 -18.51 18.43
C ILE A 31 6.68 -18.33 19.90
N ILE A 32 7.27 -17.32 20.54
CA ILE A 32 7.03 -16.97 21.95
C ILE A 32 6.80 -15.47 22.04
N ASP A 33 5.72 -15.06 22.68
CA ASP A 33 5.38 -13.64 22.94
C ASP A 33 5.49 -12.75 21.70
N GLY A 34 4.95 -13.23 20.59
CA GLY A 34 4.88 -12.50 19.32
C GLY A 34 6.16 -12.46 18.51
N CYS A 35 7.24 -13.12 18.95
CA CYS A 35 8.52 -13.18 18.25
C CYS A 35 8.90 -14.61 17.89
N ILE A 36 9.69 -14.78 16.82
CA ILE A 36 10.31 -16.04 16.46
C ILE A 36 11.41 -16.34 17.48
N ALA A 37 11.23 -17.37 18.29
CA ALA A 37 12.20 -17.77 19.30
C ALA A 37 13.29 -18.69 18.71
N ALA A 38 12.89 -19.63 17.85
CA ALA A 38 13.81 -20.56 17.21
C ALA A 38 13.25 -21.09 15.89
N ILE A 39 14.15 -21.47 14.98
CA ILE A 39 13.87 -22.22 13.74
C ILE A 39 14.88 -23.35 13.67
N GLY A 40 14.43 -24.58 13.49
CA GLY A 40 15.33 -25.73 13.38
C GLY A 40 14.61 -27.07 13.59
N PRO A 41 15.31 -28.18 13.45
CA PRO A 41 14.71 -29.49 13.67
C PRO A 41 14.49 -29.77 15.17
N HIS A 42 13.42 -30.51 15.49
CA HIS A 42 13.18 -31.06 16.81
C HIS A 42 13.16 -30.07 17.99
N LEU A 43 12.35 -29.03 17.88
CA LEU A 43 12.21 -28.00 18.93
C LEU A 43 11.28 -28.42 20.09
N ASP A 44 10.70 -29.61 20.09
CA ASP A 44 9.72 -30.08 21.08
C ASP A 44 10.15 -29.88 22.54
N VAL A 45 11.44 -30.06 22.84
CA VAL A 45 11.99 -29.90 24.19
C VAL A 45 12.06 -28.42 24.66
N GLN A 46 11.91 -27.48 23.76
CA GLN A 46 11.94 -26.02 24.03
C GLN A 46 10.53 -25.42 24.11
N VAL A 47 9.51 -26.20 23.76
CA VAL A 47 8.12 -25.72 23.66
C VAL A 47 7.52 -25.55 25.05
N PRO A 48 7.03 -24.34 25.40
CA PRO A 48 6.34 -24.11 26.66
C PRO A 48 5.07 -24.95 26.77
N ALA A 49 4.73 -25.36 28.01
CA ALA A 49 3.48 -26.06 28.28
C ALA A 49 2.28 -25.18 27.88
N GLY A 50 1.33 -25.75 27.15
CA GLY A 50 0.13 -25.03 26.68
C GLY A 50 0.32 -24.25 25.39
N ALA A 51 1.44 -24.41 24.70
CA ALA A 51 1.63 -23.83 23.37
C ALA A 51 0.60 -24.36 22.37
N GLN A 52 0.10 -23.49 21.49
CA GLN A 52 -0.70 -23.90 20.34
C GLN A 52 0.20 -24.65 19.35
N VAL A 53 -0.19 -25.85 18.95
CA VAL A 53 0.55 -26.63 17.95
C VAL A 53 -0.15 -26.55 16.60
N ILE A 54 0.62 -26.26 15.54
CA ILE A 54 0.18 -26.29 14.14
C ILE A 54 1.00 -27.35 13.42
N GLU A 55 0.36 -28.43 13.00
CA GLU A 55 0.99 -29.45 12.17
C GLU A 55 1.11 -28.94 10.74
N ALA A 56 2.33 -28.65 10.30
CA ALA A 56 2.61 -27.99 9.02
C ALA A 56 3.36 -28.89 8.03
N LYS A 57 3.30 -30.20 8.23
CA LYS A 57 3.88 -31.15 7.29
C LYS A 57 3.22 -31.01 5.91
N GLY A 58 4.04 -30.80 4.88
CA GLY A 58 3.56 -30.51 3.52
C GLY A 58 3.17 -29.05 3.28
N MET A 59 3.42 -28.16 4.24
CA MET A 59 3.22 -26.73 4.10
C MET A 59 4.56 -26.00 4.01
N LEU A 60 4.53 -24.85 3.31
CA LEU A 60 5.60 -23.86 3.30
C LEU A 60 5.32 -22.79 4.34
N ALA A 61 6.24 -22.58 5.27
CA ALA A 61 6.28 -21.42 6.15
C ALA A 61 7.18 -20.34 5.55
N MET A 62 6.67 -19.13 5.40
CA MET A 62 7.44 -17.99 4.94
C MET A 62 7.00 -16.71 5.65
N PRO A 63 7.78 -15.60 5.55
CA PRO A 63 7.33 -14.31 6.06
C PRO A 63 6.01 -13.91 5.43
N GLY A 64 5.13 -13.28 6.21
CA GLY A 64 3.93 -12.67 5.69
C GLY A 64 4.26 -11.56 4.67
N LEU A 65 3.40 -11.40 3.68
CA LEU A 65 3.52 -10.37 2.68
C LEU A 65 3.23 -8.99 3.30
N ILE A 66 3.86 -7.95 2.75
CA ILE A 66 3.73 -6.57 3.21
C ILE A 66 3.21 -5.72 2.06
N ASN A 67 1.98 -5.24 2.19
CA ASN A 67 1.39 -4.29 1.25
C ASN A 67 1.91 -2.89 1.59
N ALA A 68 2.87 -2.41 0.80
CA ALA A 68 3.59 -1.19 1.10
C ALA A 68 2.82 0.09 0.78
N HIS A 69 1.71 0.01 0.04
CA HIS A 69 0.86 1.15 -0.28
C HIS A 69 -0.58 0.72 -0.53
N PHE A 70 -1.49 1.39 0.15
CA PHE A 70 -2.91 1.11 0.13
C PHE A 70 -3.72 2.35 0.52
N HIS A 71 -4.99 2.43 0.06
CA HIS A 71 -5.97 3.41 0.52
C HIS A 71 -7.28 2.71 0.89
N SER A 72 -7.60 2.68 2.18
CA SER A 72 -8.82 2.00 2.67
C SER A 72 -10.14 2.71 2.34
N PRO A 73 -10.22 4.03 2.12
CA PRO A 73 -11.49 4.71 1.90
C PRO A 73 -12.26 4.26 0.65
N GLY A 74 -11.58 3.94 -0.44
CA GLY A 74 -12.18 3.50 -1.71
C GLY A 74 -12.71 2.08 -1.76
N ASN A 75 -12.56 1.27 -0.71
CA ASN A 75 -12.78 -0.19 -0.75
C ASN A 75 -14.19 -0.64 -1.14
N LEU A 76 -15.21 0.16 -0.86
CA LEU A 76 -16.61 -0.16 -1.25
C LEU A 76 -16.91 0.15 -2.72
N LEU A 77 -16.02 0.82 -3.44
CA LEU A 77 -16.13 1.11 -4.87
C LEU A 77 -15.51 0.02 -5.76
N LYS A 78 -15.03 -1.06 -5.16
CA LYS A 78 -14.43 -2.22 -5.84
C LYS A 78 -15.31 -2.69 -7.02
N GLY A 79 -14.72 -2.73 -8.23
CA GLY A 79 -15.41 -3.15 -9.46
C GLY A 79 -16.46 -2.17 -9.97
N GLN A 80 -16.52 -0.94 -9.46
CA GLN A 80 -17.57 0.03 -9.83
C GLN A 80 -17.15 0.97 -10.97
N LEU A 81 -15.87 1.27 -11.10
CA LEU A 81 -15.37 2.22 -12.08
C LEU A 81 -14.68 1.52 -13.24
N ASP A 82 -14.86 2.05 -14.45
CA ASP A 82 -14.09 1.64 -15.63
C ASP A 82 -12.67 2.20 -15.58
N SER A 83 -11.78 1.68 -16.45
CA SER A 83 -10.43 2.20 -16.60
C SER A 83 -10.46 3.63 -17.15
N LEU A 84 -9.90 4.56 -16.39
CA LEU A 84 -9.76 5.98 -16.72
C LEU A 84 -8.38 6.46 -16.28
N PRO A 85 -7.81 7.51 -16.91
CA PRO A 85 -6.65 8.18 -16.34
C PRO A 85 -6.95 8.69 -14.92
N LEU A 86 -5.94 8.66 -14.02
CA LEU A 86 -6.06 9.02 -12.60
C LEU A 86 -6.92 10.28 -12.37
N GLU A 87 -6.60 11.36 -13.06
CA GLU A 87 -7.23 12.67 -12.85
C GLU A 87 -8.70 12.69 -13.22
N LEU A 88 -9.11 11.83 -14.15
CA LEU A 88 -10.50 11.63 -14.54
C LEU A 88 -11.19 10.59 -13.65
N PHE A 89 -10.45 9.57 -13.20
CA PHE A 89 -10.91 8.55 -12.27
C PHE A 89 -11.35 9.17 -10.93
N MET A 90 -10.55 10.07 -10.38
CA MET A 90 -10.83 10.76 -9.11
C MET A 90 -12.13 11.58 -9.13
N LEU A 91 -12.60 12.05 -10.30
CA LEU A 91 -13.90 12.71 -10.42
C LEU A 91 -15.09 11.79 -10.07
N TYR A 92 -14.91 10.49 -10.28
CA TYR A 92 -15.95 9.48 -10.03
C TYR A 92 -15.78 8.78 -8.69
N GLU A 93 -14.58 8.81 -8.13
CA GLU A 93 -14.25 8.16 -6.86
C GLU A 93 -14.56 9.05 -5.65
N VAL A 94 -14.01 10.26 -5.61
CA VAL A 94 -14.04 11.12 -4.43
C VAL A 94 -15.47 11.62 -4.07
N PRO A 95 -16.30 12.11 -5.00
CA PRO A 95 -17.64 12.62 -4.66
C PRO A 95 -18.58 11.58 -4.04
N PRO A 96 -18.63 10.31 -4.48
CA PRO A 96 -19.44 9.28 -3.82
C PRO A 96 -19.07 9.11 -2.34
N LEU A 97 -17.78 9.19 -2.03
CA LEU A 97 -17.29 9.06 -0.65
C LEU A 97 -17.71 10.25 0.22
N ALA A 98 -17.74 11.46 -0.37
CA ALA A 98 -18.19 12.67 0.32
C ALA A 98 -19.69 12.69 0.62
N THR A 99 -20.52 12.15 -0.29
CA THR A 99 -21.98 12.16 -0.17
C THR A 99 -22.54 11.02 0.66
N ALA A 100 -21.81 9.92 0.77
CA ALA A 100 -22.24 8.74 1.52
C ALA A 100 -22.38 9.01 3.03
N GLY A 101 -21.84 10.14 3.51
CA GLY A 101 -21.76 10.48 4.92
C GLY A 101 -20.80 9.56 5.66
N ASP A 102 -19.98 10.11 6.52
CA ASP A 102 -19.04 9.34 7.33
C ASP A 102 -19.74 8.65 8.50
N GLY A 103 -20.68 7.73 8.17
CA GLY A 103 -21.14 6.82 9.20
C GLY A 103 -19.95 6.00 9.71
N GLU A 104 -19.65 6.09 11.00
CA GLU A 104 -18.57 5.31 11.65
C GLU A 104 -18.61 3.85 11.23
N ARG A 105 -19.80 3.28 11.14
CA ARG A 105 -19.98 1.88 10.77
C ARG A 105 -19.56 1.61 9.33
N MET A 106 -19.80 2.52 8.40
CA MET A 106 -19.36 2.41 7.02
C MET A 106 -17.82 2.48 6.92
N ALA A 107 -17.23 3.45 7.61
CA ALA A 107 -15.76 3.57 7.66
C ALA A 107 -15.10 2.31 8.25
N TYR A 108 -15.67 1.77 9.31
CA TYR A 108 -15.22 0.49 9.88
C TYR A 108 -15.33 -0.65 8.88
N LEU A 109 -16.50 -0.81 8.24
CA LEU A 109 -16.76 -1.94 7.32
C LEU A 109 -15.88 -1.90 6.07
N ARG A 110 -15.64 -0.72 5.48
CA ARG A 110 -14.77 -0.59 4.31
C ARG A 110 -13.32 -0.98 4.64
N THR A 111 -12.83 -0.61 5.82
CA THR A 111 -11.47 -0.94 6.25
C THR A 111 -11.34 -2.43 6.61
N VAL A 112 -12.27 -2.97 7.39
CA VAL A 112 -12.28 -4.41 7.74
C VAL A 112 -12.40 -5.29 6.48
N LEU A 113 -13.17 -4.89 5.47
CA LEU A 113 -13.32 -5.65 4.23
C LEU A 113 -11.95 -5.97 3.60
N ALA A 114 -11.12 -4.93 3.39
CA ALA A 114 -9.81 -5.12 2.79
C ALA A 114 -8.83 -5.82 3.74
N ALA A 115 -8.85 -5.50 5.04
CA ALA A 115 -7.99 -6.13 6.02
C ALA A 115 -8.20 -7.66 6.05
N LEU A 116 -9.45 -8.13 6.00
CA LEU A 116 -9.76 -9.57 5.95
C LEU A 116 -9.36 -10.20 4.61
N GLU A 117 -9.56 -9.50 3.48
CA GLU A 117 -9.08 -9.98 2.17
C GLU A 117 -7.55 -10.11 2.18
N MET A 118 -6.82 -9.13 2.70
CA MET A 118 -5.37 -9.16 2.84
C MET A 118 -4.90 -10.35 3.69
N LEU A 119 -5.49 -10.54 4.87
CA LEU A 119 -5.13 -11.65 5.76
C LEU A 119 -5.38 -13.02 5.13
N GLN A 120 -6.49 -13.18 4.40
CA GLN A 120 -6.78 -14.41 3.66
C GLN A 120 -5.75 -14.70 2.57
N LEU A 121 -5.15 -13.66 1.99
CA LEU A 121 -4.12 -13.74 0.95
C LEU A 121 -2.69 -13.77 1.51
N GLY A 122 -2.53 -13.84 2.83
CA GLY A 122 -1.23 -13.94 3.48
C GLY A 122 -0.51 -12.59 3.63
N ILE A 123 -1.20 -11.47 3.47
CA ILE A 123 -0.66 -10.14 3.77
C ILE A 123 -0.82 -9.89 5.26
N THR A 124 0.29 -9.76 5.96
CA THR A 124 0.33 -9.57 7.42
C THR A 124 0.48 -8.12 7.84
N CYS A 125 0.92 -7.25 6.91
CA CYS A 125 1.18 -5.85 7.19
C CYS A 125 0.72 -4.98 6.02
N VAL A 126 0.11 -3.83 6.32
CA VAL A 126 -0.34 -2.84 5.35
C VAL A 126 0.11 -1.43 5.73
N HIS A 127 0.50 -0.63 4.73
CA HIS A 127 0.65 0.81 4.84
C HIS A 127 -0.56 1.49 4.20
N ASP A 128 -1.44 2.04 5.02
CA ASP A 128 -2.66 2.72 4.59
C ASP A 128 -2.44 4.24 4.60
N ASP A 129 -2.43 4.84 3.42
CA ASP A 129 -2.42 6.29 3.22
C ASP A 129 -3.89 6.77 3.14
N ALA A 130 -4.51 6.94 4.30
CA ALA A 130 -5.96 7.08 4.43
C ALA A 130 -6.40 8.52 4.19
N TYR A 131 -7.13 8.76 3.08
CA TYR A 131 -7.81 10.02 2.86
C TYR A 131 -9.22 10.03 3.47
N HIS A 132 -9.69 11.21 3.87
CA HIS A 132 -10.99 11.38 4.50
C HIS A 132 -11.79 12.48 3.80
N VAL A 133 -13.02 12.17 3.40
CA VAL A 133 -13.88 13.11 2.68
C VAL A 133 -15.20 13.26 3.44
N PRO A 134 -15.65 14.48 3.73
CA PRO A 134 -15.08 15.77 3.33
C PRO A 134 -13.90 16.25 4.20
N ARG A 135 -13.67 15.64 5.35
CA ARG A 135 -12.61 16.03 6.30
C ARG A 135 -12.22 14.88 7.21
N VAL A 136 -10.99 14.90 7.68
CA VAL A 136 -10.51 13.99 8.74
C VAL A 136 -10.92 14.52 10.11
N THR A 137 -11.26 13.62 11.04
CA THR A 137 -11.60 13.90 12.45
C THR A 137 -10.94 12.86 13.35
N GLU A 138 -10.76 13.18 14.63
CA GLU A 138 -10.28 12.21 15.64
C GLU A 138 -11.12 10.93 15.62
N GLN A 139 -12.44 11.07 15.52
CA GLN A 139 -13.37 9.97 15.47
C GLN A 139 -13.19 9.09 14.22
N SER A 140 -13.00 9.69 13.02
CA SER A 140 -12.75 8.92 11.80
C SER A 140 -11.43 8.16 11.84
N LEU A 141 -10.41 8.74 12.50
CA LEU A 141 -9.13 8.07 12.75
C LEU A 141 -9.28 6.91 13.73
N ASP A 142 -10.01 7.11 14.83
CA ASP A 142 -10.28 6.04 15.81
C ASP A 142 -11.01 4.85 15.16
N VAL A 143 -12.02 5.10 14.34
CA VAL A 143 -12.78 4.06 13.64
C VAL A 143 -11.90 3.25 12.71
N LEU A 144 -11.03 3.92 11.96
CA LEU A 144 -10.05 3.29 11.06
C LEU A 144 -9.09 2.37 11.84
N MET A 145 -8.51 2.90 12.91
CA MET A 145 -7.56 2.16 13.74
C MET A 145 -8.23 0.99 14.49
N HIS A 146 -9.48 1.16 14.94
CA HIS A 146 -10.27 0.07 15.52
C HIS A 146 -10.51 -1.05 14.51
N ALA A 147 -10.80 -0.73 13.24
CA ALA A 147 -11.01 -1.74 12.20
C ALA A 147 -9.75 -2.60 11.98
N TYR A 148 -8.56 -1.99 11.92
CA TYR A 148 -7.30 -2.72 11.83
C TYR A 148 -6.95 -3.50 13.10
N ARG A 149 -7.25 -2.92 14.27
CA ARG A 149 -7.09 -3.62 15.55
C ARG A 149 -7.89 -4.91 15.59
N ASP A 150 -9.17 -4.81 15.25
CA ASP A 150 -10.15 -5.90 15.36
C ASP A 150 -9.91 -6.97 14.27
N ALA A 151 -9.47 -6.58 13.07
CA ALA A 151 -9.07 -7.51 12.02
C ALA A 151 -7.81 -8.31 12.41
N GLY A 152 -6.96 -7.76 13.27
CA GLY A 152 -5.73 -8.42 13.70
C GLY A 152 -4.52 -8.23 12.77
N ILE A 153 -4.65 -7.52 11.66
CA ILE A 153 -3.54 -7.20 10.76
C ILE A 153 -2.59 -6.16 11.39
N ARG A 154 -1.31 -6.18 11.02
CA ARG A 154 -0.39 -5.09 11.30
C ARG A 154 -0.69 -3.93 10.36
N ALA A 155 -0.86 -2.72 10.89
CA ALA A 155 -1.15 -1.54 10.08
C ALA A 155 -0.27 -0.36 10.47
N THR A 156 0.23 0.34 9.46
CA THR A 156 0.84 1.66 9.58
C THR A 156 -0.07 2.63 8.82
N VAL A 157 -0.59 3.65 9.50
CA VAL A 157 -1.60 4.57 8.97
C VAL A 157 -1.06 5.97 8.87
N ALA A 158 -1.28 6.62 7.73
CA ALA A 158 -1.00 8.03 7.50
C ALA A 158 -2.29 8.79 7.15
N ILE A 159 -2.28 10.11 7.33
CA ILE A 159 -3.38 11.01 6.94
C ILE A 159 -3.05 11.59 5.57
N ASP A 160 -3.69 11.06 4.52
CA ASP A 160 -3.63 11.61 3.17
C ASP A 160 -4.67 12.73 2.99
N GLN A 161 -4.32 13.96 3.36
CA GLN A 161 -5.26 15.07 3.30
C GLN A 161 -4.69 16.29 2.57
N PRO A 162 -5.18 16.59 1.36
CA PRO A 162 -4.83 17.83 0.64
C PRO A 162 -5.32 19.09 1.38
N ASN A 163 -4.56 20.19 1.27
CA ASN A 163 -4.95 21.47 1.87
C ASN A 163 -4.85 22.68 0.92
N VAL A 164 -4.73 22.42 -0.40
CA VAL A 164 -4.79 23.45 -1.43
C VAL A 164 -6.12 23.41 -2.20
N VAL A 165 -6.43 24.45 -2.97
CA VAL A 165 -7.62 24.49 -3.83
C VAL A 165 -7.53 23.41 -4.91
N GLU A 166 -8.66 22.80 -5.27
CA GLU A 166 -8.69 21.66 -6.19
C GLU A 166 -7.95 21.94 -7.51
N TYR A 167 -8.25 23.06 -8.18
CA TYR A 167 -7.62 23.38 -9.46
C TYR A 167 -6.11 23.70 -9.36
N GLU A 168 -5.59 23.97 -8.17
CA GLU A 168 -4.15 24.20 -7.96
C GLU A 168 -3.31 22.91 -7.96
N LYS A 169 -3.97 21.77 -7.83
CA LYS A 169 -3.35 20.44 -7.87
C LYS A 169 -2.96 20.00 -9.27
N TYR A 170 -3.42 20.72 -10.29
CA TYR A 170 -3.32 20.33 -11.71
C TYR A 170 -2.79 21.45 -12.58
N PRO A 171 -2.04 21.15 -13.66
CA PRO A 171 -1.67 22.17 -14.66
C PRO A 171 -2.90 22.58 -15.46
N PHE A 172 -2.95 23.81 -15.92
CA PHE A 172 -3.96 24.36 -16.86
C PHE A 172 -5.40 24.40 -16.33
N LEU A 173 -5.79 23.65 -15.32
CA LEU A 173 -7.18 23.50 -14.91
C LEU A 173 -7.81 24.83 -14.50
N HIS A 174 -7.07 25.67 -13.77
CA HIS A 174 -7.52 27.03 -13.41
C HIS A 174 -8.06 27.82 -14.60
N ASP A 175 -7.31 27.84 -15.71
CA ASP A 175 -7.64 28.63 -16.88
C ASP A 175 -8.74 28.03 -17.76
N LEU A 176 -8.93 26.72 -17.65
CA LEU A 176 -10.00 25.98 -18.36
C LEU A 176 -11.36 26.11 -17.68
N LEU A 177 -11.38 26.33 -16.35
CA LEU A 177 -12.63 26.41 -15.60
C LEU A 177 -13.31 27.78 -15.75
N PRO A 178 -14.65 27.84 -15.88
CA PRO A 178 -15.40 29.09 -15.76
C PRO A 178 -15.35 29.62 -14.31
N GLU A 179 -15.61 30.93 -14.16
CA GLU A 179 -15.42 31.63 -12.88
C GLU A 179 -16.31 31.10 -11.77
N ASP A 180 -17.54 30.70 -12.05
CA ASP A 180 -18.47 30.12 -11.07
C ASP A 180 -17.94 28.80 -10.49
N LEU A 181 -17.36 27.93 -11.31
CA LEU A 181 -16.75 26.71 -10.84
C LEU A 181 -15.45 26.97 -10.05
N ARG A 182 -14.63 27.94 -10.49
CA ARG A 182 -13.45 28.37 -9.72
C ARG A 182 -13.85 28.89 -8.34
N GLN A 183 -14.91 29.72 -8.27
CA GLN A 183 -15.41 30.24 -7.01
C GLN A 183 -15.89 29.14 -6.08
N ASN A 184 -16.67 28.17 -6.60
CA ASN A 184 -17.13 27.02 -5.82
C ASN A 184 -15.96 26.20 -5.25
N MET A 185 -14.89 25.98 -6.04
CA MET A 185 -13.69 25.29 -5.58
C MET A 185 -12.91 26.09 -4.53
N ARG A 186 -12.85 27.42 -4.64
CA ARG A 186 -12.22 28.27 -3.61
C ARG A 186 -12.97 28.23 -2.29
N GLU A 187 -14.29 28.19 -2.33
CA GLU A 187 -15.18 28.19 -1.16
C GLU A 187 -15.34 26.80 -0.54
N ALA A 188 -14.95 25.73 -1.26
CA ALA A 188 -15.02 24.38 -0.73
C ALA A 188 -14.26 24.25 0.61
N PRO A 189 -14.82 23.64 1.63
CA PRO A 189 -14.19 23.54 2.94
C PRO A 189 -12.89 22.73 2.85
N ARG A 190 -11.83 23.25 3.46
CA ARG A 190 -10.51 22.62 3.56
C ARG A 190 -10.00 22.75 4.99
N GLN A 191 -9.25 21.76 5.42
CA GLN A 191 -8.55 21.82 6.72
C GLN A 191 -7.21 22.54 6.53
N SER A 192 -6.86 23.37 7.49
CA SER A 192 -5.55 24.03 7.51
C SER A 192 -4.44 23.06 7.87
N GLY A 193 -3.18 23.41 7.57
CA GLY A 193 -2.03 22.63 8.01
C GLY A 193 -1.95 22.48 9.52
N GLU A 194 -2.37 23.48 10.30
CA GLU A 194 -2.37 23.44 11.76
C GLU A 194 -3.43 22.45 12.28
N GLU A 195 -4.64 22.47 11.71
CA GLU A 195 -5.69 21.49 12.06
C GLU A 195 -5.24 20.05 11.76
N LEU A 196 -4.57 19.84 10.60
CA LEU A 196 -4.08 18.52 10.23
C LEU A 196 -2.91 18.05 11.11
N LEU A 197 -2.01 18.94 11.52
CA LEU A 197 -0.93 18.62 12.47
C LEU A 197 -1.48 18.24 13.85
N ALA A 198 -2.52 18.93 14.33
CA ALA A 198 -3.17 18.56 15.58
C ALA A 198 -3.80 17.16 15.52
N LEU A 199 -4.32 16.75 14.35
CA LEU A 199 -4.83 15.40 14.15
C LEU A 199 -3.71 14.35 14.07
N TYR A 200 -2.53 14.71 13.54
CA TYR A 200 -1.35 13.85 13.64
C TYR A 200 -0.89 13.67 15.09
N ASP A 201 -0.83 14.76 15.89
CA ASP A 201 -0.48 14.66 17.31
C ASP A 201 -1.47 13.72 18.02
N TYR A 202 -2.79 13.88 17.80
CA TYR A 202 -3.81 12.98 18.33
C TYR A 202 -3.58 11.52 17.91
N LEU A 203 -3.39 11.26 16.61
CA LEU A 203 -3.23 9.91 16.06
C LEU A 203 -1.96 9.22 16.63
N ILE A 204 -0.88 9.97 16.77
CA ILE A 204 0.39 9.47 17.30
C ILE A 204 0.24 9.15 18.78
N ASP A 205 -0.27 10.10 19.59
CA ASP A 205 -0.39 9.91 21.03
C ASP A 205 -1.31 8.75 21.40
N ARG A 206 -2.37 8.55 20.61
CA ARG A 206 -3.36 7.53 20.91
C ARG A 206 -3.03 6.16 20.35
N TRP A 207 -2.43 6.09 19.17
CA TRP A 207 -2.36 4.83 18.41
C TRP A 207 -0.96 4.34 18.06
N HIS A 208 0.04 5.22 18.01
CA HIS A 208 1.38 4.78 17.64
C HIS A 208 1.95 3.82 18.69
N GLY A 209 2.35 2.62 18.23
CA GLY A 209 2.91 1.57 19.09
C GLY A 209 1.87 0.74 19.84
N GLN A 210 0.57 0.99 19.67
CA GLN A 210 -0.48 0.19 20.29
C GLN A 210 -0.51 -1.26 19.77
N GLU A 211 -1.21 -2.13 20.49
CA GLU A 211 -1.32 -3.56 20.17
C GLU A 211 0.06 -4.24 20.07
N GLU A 212 0.93 -3.97 21.03
CA GLU A 212 2.31 -4.52 21.06
C GLU A 212 3.15 -4.10 19.85
N GLY A 213 2.91 -2.90 19.31
CA GLY A 213 3.58 -2.33 18.14
C GLY A 213 3.03 -2.84 16.80
N ARG A 214 1.85 -3.47 16.82
CA ARG A 214 1.14 -3.90 15.61
C ARG A 214 0.49 -2.72 14.89
N LEU A 215 0.01 -1.71 15.62
CA LEU A 215 -0.51 -0.47 15.07
C LEU A 215 0.53 0.63 15.16
N ALA A 216 0.73 1.35 14.06
CA ALA A 216 1.71 2.42 13.95
C ALA A 216 1.19 3.58 13.10
N VAL A 217 1.89 4.70 13.15
CA VAL A 217 1.58 5.90 12.39
C VAL A 217 2.74 6.21 11.45
N ALA A 218 2.42 6.63 10.23
CA ALA A 218 3.31 7.27 9.29
C ALA A 218 2.83 8.69 9.00
N VAL A 219 3.65 9.49 8.33
CA VAL A 219 3.31 10.84 7.89
C VAL A 219 3.06 10.81 6.39
N SER A 220 2.09 11.58 5.89
CA SER A 220 1.83 11.74 4.46
C SER A 220 1.50 13.20 4.13
N CYS A 221 1.89 13.63 2.94
CA CYS A 221 1.43 14.87 2.34
C CYS A 221 0.51 14.63 1.14
N SER A 222 0.04 13.40 0.93
CA SER A 222 -0.61 12.98 -0.32
C SER A 222 0.38 13.08 -1.51
N ALA A 223 0.57 14.27 -2.04
CA ALA A 223 1.57 14.59 -3.07
C ALA A 223 2.07 16.04 -2.87
N PRO A 224 3.29 16.39 -3.31
CA PRO A 224 3.87 17.72 -3.04
C PRO A 224 3.01 18.87 -3.55
N GLN A 225 2.33 18.70 -4.68
CA GLN A 225 1.45 19.70 -5.30
C GLN A 225 0.06 19.80 -4.66
N ARG A 226 -0.28 18.87 -3.76
CA ARG A 226 -1.60 18.80 -3.10
C ARG A 226 -1.61 19.51 -1.74
N VAL A 227 -0.46 19.98 -1.28
CA VAL A 227 -0.32 20.64 0.03
C VAL A 227 0.44 21.97 -0.09
N THR A 228 0.25 22.84 0.91
CA THR A 228 1.03 24.09 0.99
C THR A 228 2.48 23.79 1.38
N PRO A 229 3.46 24.56 0.90
CA PRO A 229 4.87 24.37 1.26
C PRO A 229 5.12 24.39 2.77
N SER A 230 4.44 25.27 3.51
CA SER A 230 4.57 25.35 4.97
C SER A 230 4.12 24.07 5.68
N TYR A 231 3.02 23.48 5.19
CA TYR A 231 2.53 22.19 5.74
C TYR A 231 3.47 21.04 5.36
N LEU A 232 3.98 21.00 4.12
CA LEU A 232 4.97 20.02 3.69
C LEU A 232 6.22 20.02 4.58
N HIS A 233 6.78 21.20 4.86
CA HIS A 233 7.92 21.36 5.77
C HIS A 233 7.59 20.89 7.19
N ALA A 234 6.41 21.24 7.72
CA ALA A 234 5.99 20.83 9.05
C ALA A 234 5.86 19.30 9.15
N LEU A 235 5.31 18.64 8.12
CA LEU A 235 5.22 17.18 8.04
C LEU A 235 6.60 16.51 7.98
N SER A 236 7.54 17.05 7.17
CA SER A 236 8.92 16.56 7.12
C SER A 236 9.60 16.67 8.50
N HIS A 237 9.41 17.79 9.19
CA HIS A 237 9.92 17.99 10.54
C HIS A 237 9.29 17.01 11.55
N LEU A 238 7.98 16.76 11.47
CA LEU A 238 7.27 15.80 12.32
C LEU A 238 7.82 14.39 12.12
N SER A 239 7.92 13.93 10.85
CA SER A 239 8.50 12.64 10.51
C SER A 239 9.91 12.48 11.05
N ARG A 240 10.77 13.50 10.86
CA ARG A 240 12.16 13.48 11.29
C ARG A 240 12.27 13.46 12.81
N ARG A 241 11.46 14.26 13.52
CA ARG A 241 11.47 14.36 14.98
C ARG A 241 11.11 13.07 15.68
N LEU A 242 10.19 12.30 15.10
CA LEU A 242 9.64 11.07 15.70
C LEU A 242 10.11 9.80 14.98
N ASP A 243 10.99 9.92 14.00
CA ASP A 243 11.49 8.81 13.16
C ASP A 243 10.39 7.99 12.50
N LEU A 244 9.32 8.66 12.03
CA LEU A 244 8.19 8.04 11.37
C LEU A 244 8.41 7.91 9.85
N PRO A 245 7.90 6.86 9.17
CA PRO A 245 7.90 6.81 7.72
C PRO A 245 7.18 8.03 7.14
N PHE A 246 7.68 8.56 6.02
CA PHE A 246 7.06 9.65 5.26
C PHE A 246 6.61 9.14 3.90
N ASN A 247 5.32 9.22 3.63
CA ASN A 247 4.68 8.66 2.46
C ASN A 247 4.28 9.77 1.47
N VAL A 248 4.56 9.62 0.17
CA VAL A 248 4.26 10.64 -0.83
C VAL A 248 4.11 10.10 -2.25
N HIS A 249 3.00 10.45 -2.93
CA HIS A 249 2.79 10.15 -4.34
C HIS A 249 3.62 11.11 -5.21
N VAL A 250 4.43 10.56 -6.11
CA VAL A 250 5.32 11.36 -6.95
C VAL A 250 5.35 10.84 -8.37
N LEU A 251 5.06 11.75 -9.32
CA LEU A 251 5.23 11.52 -10.76
C LEU A 251 4.57 10.22 -11.24
N GLU A 252 3.38 9.95 -10.75
CA GLU A 252 2.55 8.82 -11.16
C GLU A 252 2.09 8.96 -12.60
N THR A 253 1.64 10.18 -12.98
CA THR A 253 1.13 10.46 -14.32
C THR A 253 2.00 11.47 -15.06
N LYS A 254 1.90 11.47 -16.41
CA LYS A 254 2.55 12.49 -17.24
C LYS A 254 2.12 13.89 -16.84
N LEU A 255 0.86 14.05 -16.45
CA LEU A 255 0.29 15.32 -16.03
C LEU A 255 1.01 15.87 -14.79
N GLN A 256 1.39 15.03 -13.83
CA GLN A 256 2.18 15.46 -12.67
C GLN A 256 3.60 15.91 -13.08
N ARG A 257 4.21 15.30 -14.10
CA ARG A 257 5.50 15.76 -14.64
C ARG A 257 5.35 17.13 -15.28
N VAL A 258 4.32 17.33 -16.10
CA VAL A 258 4.00 18.62 -16.72
C VAL A 258 3.72 19.69 -15.66
N LEU A 259 2.97 19.35 -14.60
CA LEU A 259 2.73 20.27 -13.49
C LEU A 259 4.02 20.72 -12.81
N GLY A 260 4.95 19.80 -12.55
CA GLY A 260 6.24 20.12 -11.95
C GLY A 260 6.99 21.18 -12.78
N GLU A 261 7.07 20.98 -14.09
CA GLU A 261 7.72 21.88 -15.01
C GLU A 261 7.00 23.25 -15.13
N GLU A 262 5.67 23.24 -15.27
CA GLU A 262 4.88 24.49 -15.46
C GLU A 262 4.75 25.31 -14.17
N LYS A 263 4.56 24.68 -13.02
CA LYS A 263 4.30 25.39 -11.75
C LYS A 263 5.57 25.68 -10.95
N TYR A 264 6.54 24.77 -10.98
CA TYR A 264 7.74 24.85 -10.14
C TYR A 264 9.04 24.99 -10.93
N GLY A 265 9.01 24.85 -12.27
CA GLY A 265 10.20 24.90 -13.13
C GLY A 265 11.15 23.72 -12.94
N GLN A 266 10.69 22.64 -12.29
CA GLN A 266 11.50 21.48 -11.94
C GLN A 266 10.64 20.23 -11.73
N SER A 267 11.27 19.09 -11.56
CA SER A 267 10.56 17.86 -11.20
C SER A 267 10.04 17.91 -9.77
N LEU A 268 8.96 17.14 -9.48
CA LEU A 268 8.45 17.03 -8.13
C LEU A 268 9.40 16.29 -7.18
N VAL A 269 10.34 15.47 -7.69
CA VAL A 269 11.43 14.88 -6.89
C VAL A 269 12.43 15.94 -6.45
N GLN A 270 12.82 16.85 -7.36
CA GLN A 270 13.68 17.98 -7.03
C GLN A 270 13.02 18.91 -5.99
N LEU A 271 11.73 19.18 -6.16
CA LEU A 271 10.96 19.95 -5.17
C LEU A 271 10.99 19.31 -3.78
N LEU A 272 10.82 17.99 -3.68
CA LEU A 272 10.93 17.29 -2.40
C LEU A 272 12.34 17.38 -1.79
N GLN A 273 13.38 17.34 -2.62
CA GLN A 273 14.77 17.54 -2.18
C GLN A 273 14.96 18.94 -1.60
N GLU A 274 14.48 19.98 -2.30
CA GLU A 274 14.56 21.37 -1.83
C GLU A 274 13.75 21.62 -0.55
N CYS A 275 12.62 20.92 -0.39
CA CYS A 275 11.81 20.95 0.82
C CYS A 275 12.35 20.07 1.96
N GLU A 276 13.54 19.49 1.81
CA GLU A 276 14.18 18.62 2.80
C GLU A 276 13.31 17.42 3.23
N VAL A 277 12.51 16.88 2.28
CA VAL A 277 11.64 15.72 2.53
C VAL A 277 12.38 14.41 2.21
N LEU A 278 13.24 14.42 1.16
CA LEU A 278 13.91 13.21 0.69
C LEU A 278 15.01 12.75 1.65
N ASP A 279 14.75 11.63 2.31
CA ASP A 279 15.73 10.87 3.09
C ASP A 279 15.28 9.41 3.24
N GLU A 280 15.99 8.62 4.05
CA GLU A 280 15.73 7.18 4.23
C GLU A 280 14.38 6.86 4.89
N ARG A 281 13.65 7.85 5.43
CA ARG A 281 12.29 7.66 5.94
C ARG A 281 11.24 7.78 4.84
N CYS A 282 11.63 8.35 3.69
CA CYS A 282 10.70 8.66 2.62
C CYS A 282 10.35 7.41 1.80
N GLN A 283 9.06 7.19 1.59
CA GLN A 283 8.52 6.25 0.63
C GLN A 283 7.91 7.03 -0.53
N ILE A 284 8.50 6.89 -1.70
CA ILE A 284 8.02 7.49 -2.95
C ILE A 284 7.08 6.50 -3.63
N ILE A 285 5.81 6.89 -3.79
CA ILE A 285 4.81 6.03 -4.41
C ILE A 285 4.78 6.28 -5.92
N HIS A 286 4.68 5.22 -6.70
CA HIS A 286 4.65 5.12 -8.16
C HIS A 286 5.97 5.41 -8.86
N ALA A 287 6.51 6.62 -8.80
CA ALA A 287 7.78 7.02 -9.45
C ALA A 287 7.86 6.60 -10.93
N ILE A 288 6.80 6.86 -11.71
CA ILE A 288 6.71 6.43 -13.11
C ILE A 288 7.41 7.42 -14.04
N TRP A 289 7.01 8.71 -13.98
CA TRP A 289 7.49 9.74 -14.90
C TRP A 289 8.73 10.48 -14.39
N ILE A 290 9.65 9.70 -13.78
CA ILE A 290 10.97 10.14 -13.30
C ILE A 290 12.02 10.05 -14.40
N ASP A 291 12.96 10.96 -14.39
CA ASP A 291 14.12 11.00 -15.30
C ASP A 291 15.42 10.48 -14.59
N PRO A 292 16.55 10.39 -15.29
CA PRO A 292 17.81 9.94 -14.67
C PRO A 292 18.30 10.83 -13.52
N ALA A 293 18.01 12.13 -13.54
CA ALA A 293 18.39 13.04 -12.45
C ALA A 293 17.52 12.78 -11.21
N ASP A 294 16.22 12.54 -11.38
CA ASP A 294 15.31 12.12 -10.32
C ASP A 294 15.80 10.80 -9.69
N ILE A 295 16.15 9.80 -10.52
CA ILE A 295 16.67 8.49 -10.03
C ILE A 295 17.95 8.68 -9.19
N ALA A 296 18.85 9.57 -9.61
CA ALA A 296 20.06 9.86 -8.85
C ALA A 296 19.75 10.48 -7.47
N LEU A 297 18.78 11.40 -7.39
CA LEU A 297 18.33 11.99 -6.12
C LEU A 297 17.69 10.92 -5.20
N LEU A 298 16.83 10.06 -5.75
CA LEU A 298 16.21 8.97 -5.00
C LEU A 298 17.27 8.00 -4.46
N ALA A 299 18.28 7.66 -5.26
CA ALA A 299 19.37 6.79 -4.83
C ALA A 299 20.20 7.42 -3.70
N GLN A 300 20.51 8.72 -3.80
CA GLN A 300 21.29 9.45 -2.80
C GLN A 300 20.54 9.60 -1.47
N SER A 301 19.22 9.74 -1.52
CA SER A 301 18.39 9.92 -0.32
C SER A 301 18.23 8.66 0.52
N GLY A 302 18.43 7.48 -0.06
CA GLY A 302 18.18 6.20 0.60
C GLY A 302 16.69 5.84 0.74
N CYS A 303 15.79 6.62 0.13
CA CYS A 303 14.35 6.38 0.14
C CYS A 303 13.97 5.03 -0.49
N VAL A 304 12.73 4.61 -0.29
CA VAL A 304 12.15 3.41 -0.91
C VAL A 304 11.11 3.83 -1.95
N VAL A 305 11.03 3.12 -3.07
CA VAL A 305 9.95 3.31 -4.05
C VAL A 305 8.89 2.23 -3.86
N ALA A 306 7.63 2.63 -3.65
CA ALA A 306 6.48 1.72 -3.67
C ALA A 306 5.91 1.63 -5.08
N HIS A 307 5.97 0.44 -5.66
CA HIS A 307 5.49 0.14 -7.00
C HIS A 307 4.11 -0.54 -6.94
N ASN A 308 3.13 0.04 -7.63
CA ASN A 308 1.74 -0.44 -7.68
C ASN A 308 1.39 -0.84 -9.12
N PRO A 309 1.90 -1.99 -9.62
CA PRO A 309 1.89 -2.29 -11.05
C PRO A 309 0.48 -2.43 -11.64
N VAL A 310 -0.46 -2.99 -10.89
CA VAL A 310 -1.84 -3.23 -11.35
C VAL A 310 -2.59 -1.91 -11.47
N CYS A 311 -2.56 -1.09 -10.42
CA CYS A 311 -3.14 0.25 -10.41
C CYS A 311 -2.57 1.11 -11.56
N ASN A 312 -1.23 1.14 -11.71
CA ASN A 312 -0.57 1.89 -12.77
C ASN A 312 -1.03 1.49 -14.18
N LEU A 313 -1.27 0.20 -14.42
CA LEU A 313 -1.82 -0.31 -15.69
C LEU A 313 -3.30 0.03 -15.83
N ARG A 314 -4.08 -0.16 -14.78
CA ARG A 314 -5.52 0.10 -14.76
C ARG A 314 -5.85 1.56 -15.07
N LEU A 315 -5.10 2.49 -14.49
CA LEU A 315 -5.25 3.92 -14.71
C LEU A 315 -4.48 4.42 -15.94
N GLY A 316 -3.76 3.55 -16.66
CA GLY A 316 -2.94 3.94 -17.79
C GLY A 316 -1.86 4.95 -17.44
N SER A 317 -1.39 4.96 -16.18
CA SER A 317 -0.37 5.90 -15.69
C SER A 317 0.97 5.70 -16.38
N GLY A 318 1.35 4.45 -16.65
CA GLY A 318 2.58 4.09 -17.35
C GLY A 318 3.37 2.99 -16.64
N VAL A 319 4.59 2.73 -17.12
CA VAL A 319 5.48 1.70 -16.58
C VAL A 319 6.65 2.36 -15.85
N MET A 320 6.79 2.06 -14.55
CA MET A 320 7.89 2.53 -13.72
C MET A 320 9.24 2.01 -14.24
N PRO A 321 10.35 2.78 -14.24
CA PRO A 321 11.65 2.32 -14.68
C PRO A 321 12.33 1.40 -13.66
N PHE A 322 11.75 0.22 -13.43
CA PHE A 322 12.15 -0.74 -12.39
C PHE A 322 13.65 -1.03 -12.38
N ARG A 323 14.20 -1.43 -13.56
CA ARG A 323 15.61 -1.81 -13.64
C ARG A 323 16.55 -0.62 -13.40
N ALA A 324 16.21 0.57 -13.90
CA ALA A 324 17.03 1.76 -13.69
C ALA A 324 17.10 2.15 -12.20
N LEU A 325 15.96 2.04 -11.46
CA LEU A 325 15.94 2.25 -10.01
C LEU A 325 16.77 1.20 -9.27
N ARG A 326 16.63 -0.08 -9.62
CA ARG A 326 17.40 -1.18 -9.01
C ARG A 326 18.90 -1.04 -9.24
N ASP A 327 19.29 -0.72 -10.48
CA ASP A 327 20.72 -0.53 -10.86
C ASP A 327 21.35 0.68 -10.15
N ALA A 328 20.55 1.71 -9.85
CA ALA A 328 20.94 2.86 -9.04
C ALA A 328 20.98 2.55 -7.52
N GLY A 329 20.58 1.34 -7.10
CA GLY A 329 20.54 0.94 -5.69
C GLY A 329 19.32 1.39 -4.91
N VAL A 330 18.28 1.90 -5.60
CA VAL A 330 17.01 2.29 -4.93
C VAL A 330 16.23 1.04 -4.53
N PRO A 331 15.90 0.86 -3.25
CA PRO A 331 15.03 -0.22 -2.81
C PRO A 331 13.61 -0.07 -3.36
N ILE A 332 12.97 -1.19 -3.70
CA ILE A 332 11.59 -1.21 -4.20
C ILE A 332 10.75 -2.10 -3.29
N ALA A 333 9.56 -1.60 -2.94
CA ALA A 333 8.48 -2.33 -2.31
C ALA A 333 7.31 -2.48 -3.28
N LEU A 334 6.41 -3.44 -3.05
CA LEU A 334 5.16 -3.56 -3.80
C LEU A 334 3.96 -3.16 -2.95
N GLY A 335 3.00 -2.50 -3.60
CA GLY A 335 1.68 -2.20 -3.07
C GLY A 335 0.58 -2.59 -4.05
N THR A 336 -0.64 -2.67 -3.57
CA THR A 336 -1.83 -2.88 -4.41
C THR A 336 -2.50 -1.57 -4.78
N ASP A 337 -2.27 -0.51 -3.98
CA ASP A 337 -3.07 0.70 -4.07
C ASP A 337 -4.54 0.44 -3.69
N GLU A 338 -5.50 1.18 -4.21
CA GLU A 338 -6.91 1.08 -3.84
C GLU A 338 -7.62 -0.14 -4.40
N LEU A 339 -8.63 -0.64 -3.66
CA LEU A 339 -9.52 -1.68 -4.20
C LEU A 339 -10.43 -1.21 -5.33
N CYS A 340 -10.50 0.07 -5.63
CA CYS A 340 -11.23 0.57 -6.80
C CYS A 340 -10.33 0.79 -8.02
N SER A 341 -9.00 0.76 -7.86
CA SER A 341 -8.04 0.87 -8.95
C SER A 341 -7.29 -0.45 -9.25
N ASP A 342 -7.14 -1.35 -8.28
CA ASP A 342 -6.63 -2.73 -8.47
C ASP A 342 -7.79 -3.75 -8.52
N ASP A 343 -8.92 -3.43 -7.88
CA ASP A 343 -10.09 -4.28 -7.66
C ASP A 343 -9.84 -5.51 -6.78
N THR A 344 -8.63 -5.69 -6.24
CA THR A 344 -8.28 -6.73 -5.28
C THR A 344 -7.09 -6.32 -4.42
N ALA A 345 -7.02 -6.79 -3.17
CA ALA A 345 -5.84 -6.63 -2.33
C ALA A 345 -4.78 -7.75 -2.58
N ASN A 346 -4.74 -8.33 -3.79
CA ASN A 346 -3.91 -9.51 -4.08
C ASN A 346 -2.48 -9.14 -4.44
N LEU A 347 -1.58 -9.14 -3.46
CA LEU A 347 -0.18 -8.84 -3.67
C LEU A 347 0.57 -9.91 -4.50
N TRP A 348 0.07 -11.16 -4.58
CA TRP A 348 0.59 -12.18 -5.49
C TRP A 348 0.37 -11.78 -6.94
N PHE A 349 -0.82 -11.27 -7.25
CA PHE A 349 -1.14 -10.76 -8.58
C PHE A 349 -0.31 -9.52 -8.92
N ALA A 350 -0.15 -8.59 -7.98
CA ALA A 350 0.74 -7.44 -8.16
C ALA A 350 2.20 -7.87 -8.40
N GLY A 351 2.71 -8.86 -7.66
CA GLY A 351 4.05 -9.43 -7.85
C GLY A 351 4.23 -10.06 -9.24
N LYS A 352 3.28 -10.88 -9.67
CA LYS A 352 3.27 -11.46 -11.02
C LYS A 352 3.23 -10.40 -12.10
N THR A 353 2.40 -9.38 -11.93
CA THR A 353 2.28 -8.26 -12.88
C THR A 353 3.59 -7.48 -12.97
N ALA A 354 4.24 -7.17 -11.84
CA ALA A 354 5.57 -6.56 -11.81
C ALA A 354 6.60 -7.41 -12.54
N ALA A 355 6.63 -8.71 -12.29
CA ALA A 355 7.57 -9.63 -12.96
C ALA A 355 7.39 -9.64 -14.48
N LEU A 356 6.16 -9.54 -14.96
CA LEU A 356 5.84 -9.64 -16.40
C LEU A 356 5.99 -8.30 -17.13
N ILE A 357 5.47 -7.21 -16.60
CA ILE A 357 5.44 -5.94 -17.35
C ILE A 357 6.85 -5.39 -17.63
N HIS A 358 7.77 -5.59 -16.70
CA HIS A 358 9.14 -5.11 -16.85
C HIS A 358 10.01 -5.95 -17.82
N THR A 359 9.51 -7.07 -18.34
CA THR A 359 10.16 -7.78 -19.47
C THR A 359 10.00 -7.00 -20.78
N LEU A 360 9.04 -6.07 -20.85
CA LEU A 360 8.78 -5.23 -22.02
C LEU A 360 9.63 -3.95 -22.06
N ASP A 361 10.29 -3.61 -20.96
CA ASP A 361 11.10 -2.39 -20.83
C ASP A 361 12.46 -2.52 -21.53
N ARG A 362 13.02 -3.73 -21.62
CA ARG A 362 14.35 -3.98 -22.18
C ARG A 362 14.43 -5.25 -23.03
N THR A 363 15.18 -5.18 -24.12
CA THR A 363 15.45 -6.33 -25.00
C THR A 363 16.48 -7.30 -24.42
N ASP A 364 17.35 -6.83 -23.51
CA ASP A 364 18.31 -7.68 -22.81
C ASP A 364 17.60 -8.43 -21.67
N PHE A 365 17.32 -9.72 -21.91
CA PHE A 365 16.60 -10.58 -20.96
C PHE A 365 17.37 -10.82 -19.65
N GLN A 366 18.69 -10.59 -19.61
CA GLN A 366 19.46 -10.68 -18.36
C GLN A 366 19.15 -9.56 -17.38
N GLN A 367 18.55 -8.48 -17.85
CA GLN A 367 18.10 -7.35 -17.05
C GLN A 367 16.62 -7.45 -16.61
N TRP A 368 15.91 -8.50 -17.02
CA TRP A 368 14.53 -8.69 -16.58
C TRP A 368 14.46 -9.01 -15.09
N PRO A 369 13.37 -8.65 -14.40
CA PRO A 369 13.21 -8.96 -13.00
C PRO A 369 13.30 -10.45 -12.71
N GLN A 370 14.07 -10.80 -11.70
CA GLN A 370 14.13 -12.18 -11.22
C GLN A 370 13.03 -12.42 -10.19
N ALA A 371 12.48 -13.62 -10.14
CA ALA A 371 11.41 -13.96 -9.18
C ALA A 371 11.81 -13.65 -7.73
N ARG A 372 13.07 -13.87 -7.36
CA ARG A 372 13.60 -13.54 -6.04
C ARG A 372 13.59 -12.02 -5.76
N GLU A 373 13.88 -11.18 -6.76
CA GLU A 373 13.84 -9.72 -6.61
C GLU A 373 12.39 -9.27 -6.30
N ILE A 374 11.42 -9.84 -7.01
CA ILE A 374 10.00 -9.52 -6.80
C ILE A 374 9.53 -10.00 -5.44
N LEU A 375 9.87 -11.21 -5.02
CA LEU A 375 9.53 -11.72 -3.70
C LEU A 375 10.10 -10.85 -2.56
N HIS A 376 11.33 -10.34 -2.76
CA HIS A 376 11.91 -9.33 -1.86
C HIS A 376 11.10 -8.03 -1.82
N CYS A 377 10.59 -7.55 -2.96
CA CYS A 377 9.74 -6.35 -2.99
C CYS A 377 8.41 -6.57 -2.24
N MET A 378 7.87 -7.79 -2.23
CA MET A 378 6.64 -8.17 -1.52
C MET A 378 6.82 -8.36 0.00
N THR A 379 8.06 -8.42 0.48
CA THR A 379 8.40 -8.74 1.88
C THR A 379 9.38 -7.73 2.46
N ARG A 380 10.68 -7.91 2.30
CA ARG A 380 11.73 -7.06 2.88
C ARG A 380 11.70 -5.61 2.37
N GLY A 381 11.34 -5.40 1.10
CA GLY A 381 11.15 -4.06 0.53
C GLY A 381 10.06 -3.29 1.29
N GLY A 382 8.92 -3.94 1.55
CA GLY A 382 7.85 -3.38 2.36
C GLY A 382 8.28 -3.11 3.81
N ALA A 383 9.04 -4.05 4.42
CA ALA A 383 9.58 -3.84 5.76
C ALA A 383 10.49 -2.60 5.85
N ARG A 384 11.34 -2.40 4.85
CA ARG A 384 12.20 -1.22 4.76
C ARG A 384 11.38 0.07 4.56
N ALA A 385 10.36 0.05 3.69
CA ALA A 385 9.47 1.19 3.48
C ALA A 385 8.78 1.66 4.77
N LEU A 386 8.47 0.70 5.66
CA LEU A 386 7.84 0.95 6.96
C LEU A 386 8.85 1.17 8.10
N ARG A 387 10.16 1.24 7.82
CA ARG A 387 11.24 1.34 8.81
C ARG A 387 11.21 0.21 9.85
N ARG A 388 10.84 -1.00 9.40
CA ARG A 388 10.78 -2.23 10.20
C ARG A 388 11.72 -3.31 9.67
N GLU A 389 12.76 -2.90 8.98
CA GLU A 389 13.79 -3.81 8.48
C GLU A 389 14.40 -4.63 9.62
N GLY A 390 14.57 -5.92 9.42
CA GLY A 390 14.99 -6.86 10.46
C GLY A 390 13.91 -7.27 11.47
N GLN A 391 12.81 -6.52 11.56
CA GLN A 391 11.70 -6.85 12.47
C GLN A 391 10.63 -7.71 11.80
N ILE A 392 10.30 -7.45 10.53
CA ILE A 392 9.31 -8.19 9.73
C ILE A 392 9.87 -8.44 8.32
N GLY A 393 9.14 -9.23 7.50
CA GLY A 393 9.52 -9.53 6.12
C GLY A 393 10.61 -10.59 5.97
N GLN A 394 11.05 -11.20 7.07
CA GLN A 394 12.00 -12.30 7.13
C GLN A 394 11.69 -13.19 8.34
N LEU A 395 12.10 -14.47 8.29
CA LEU A 395 12.00 -15.38 9.44
C LEU A 395 13.39 -15.58 10.05
N THR A 396 13.67 -14.88 11.14
CA THR A 396 14.91 -15.01 11.90
C THR A 396 14.60 -14.94 13.39
N PRO A 397 15.36 -15.64 14.25
CA PRO A 397 15.20 -15.51 15.70
C PRO A 397 15.25 -14.03 16.13
N GLY A 398 14.30 -13.62 16.96
CA GLY A 398 14.11 -12.24 17.41
C GLY A 398 13.21 -11.37 16.52
N ALA A 399 12.94 -11.75 15.28
CA ALA A 399 11.96 -11.05 14.43
C ALA A 399 10.54 -11.26 14.95
N ARG A 400 9.63 -10.34 14.60
CA ARG A 400 8.20 -10.49 14.86
C ARG A 400 7.65 -11.67 14.09
N ALA A 401 6.79 -12.44 14.72
CA ALA A 401 6.19 -13.61 14.12
C ALA A 401 5.00 -13.23 13.22
N ASP A 402 5.31 -12.60 12.09
CA ASP A 402 4.41 -12.37 10.97
C ASP A 402 4.71 -13.45 9.93
N VAL A 403 3.95 -14.56 9.97
CA VAL A 403 4.23 -15.82 9.25
C VAL A 403 3.00 -16.28 8.50
N ILE A 404 3.18 -16.78 7.29
CA ILE A 404 2.11 -17.48 6.54
C ILE A 404 2.50 -18.93 6.27
N LEU A 405 1.49 -19.79 6.26
CA LEU A 405 1.63 -21.19 5.88
C LEU A 405 0.84 -21.45 4.61
N LEU A 406 1.53 -21.90 3.56
CA LEU A 406 0.96 -22.27 2.28
C LEU A 406 0.93 -23.79 2.14
N ASP A 407 -0.19 -24.33 1.72
CA ASP A 407 -0.35 -25.74 1.36
C ASP A 407 0.40 -26.00 0.05
N MET A 408 1.35 -26.93 0.09
CA MET A 408 2.15 -27.29 -1.08
C MET A 408 1.49 -28.40 -1.94
N ASP A 409 0.40 -28.99 -1.46
CA ASP A 409 -0.41 -29.94 -2.26
C ASP A 409 -1.51 -29.21 -3.06
N THR A 410 -1.09 -28.25 -3.87
CA THR A 410 -1.95 -27.44 -4.75
C THR A 410 -1.40 -27.42 -6.17
N TRP A 411 -2.23 -26.99 -7.12
CA TRP A 411 -1.81 -26.86 -8.54
C TRP A 411 -0.64 -25.88 -8.72
N ALA A 412 -0.52 -24.86 -7.86
CA ALA A 412 0.59 -23.90 -7.91
C ALA A 412 1.95 -24.57 -7.70
N PHE A 413 1.99 -25.65 -6.91
CA PHE A 413 3.23 -26.36 -6.56
C PHE A 413 3.33 -27.79 -7.11
N THR A 414 2.44 -28.20 -8.04
CA THR A 414 2.43 -29.56 -8.61
C THR A 414 2.71 -29.53 -10.12
N PRO A 415 3.87 -30.06 -10.60
CA PRO A 415 5.02 -30.50 -9.82
C PRO A 415 5.82 -29.33 -9.24
N LEU A 416 6.50 -29.56 -8.12
CA LEU A 416 7.42 -28.56 -7.56
C LEU A 416 8.75 -28.60 -8.33
N ASN A 417 9.08 -27.50 -9.03
CA ASN A 417 10.34 -27.35 -9.77
C ASN A 417 11.26 -26.31 -9.13
N ASP A 418 10.80 -25.07 -9.03
CA ASP A 418 11.53 -23.96 -8.41
C ASP A 418 10.55 -23.18 -7.53
N LEU A 419 10.76 -23.26 -6.22
CA LEU A 419 9.84 -22.69 -5.23
C LEU A 419 9.63 -21.19 -5.45
N THR A 420 10.70 -20.41 -5.62
CA THR A 420 10.61 -18.95 -5.74
C THR A 420 9.89 -18.54 -7.02
N ARG A 421 10.15 -19.22 -8.13
CA ARG A 421 9.45 -18.95 -9.40
C ARG A 421 7.97 -19.31 -9.29
N GLN A 422 7.65 -20.43 -8.65
CA GLN A 422 6.26 -20.85 -8.48
C GLN A 422 5.48 -19.92 -7.54
N LEU A 423 6.11 -19.39 -6.50
CA LEU A 423 5.54 -18.35 -5.66
C LEU A 423 5.17 -17.09 -6.47
N ILE A 424 5.99 -16.68 -7.45
CA ILE A 424 5.71 -15.47 -8.22
C ILE A 424 4.80 -15.73 -9.43
N TYR A 425 4.95 -16.85 -10.13
CA TYR A 425 4.25 -17.06 -11.41
C TYR A 425 3.05 -17.97 -11.33
N CYS A 426 2.94 -18.82 -10.28
CA CYS A 426 1.89 -19.83 -10.15
C CYS A 426 0.97 -19.59 -8.96
N GLU A 427 1.49 -19.06 -7.84
CA GLU A 427 0.68 -18.77 -6.66
C GLU A 427 -0.19 -17.54 -6.87
N ASP A 428 -1.40 -17.56 -6.28
CA ASP A 428 -2.39 -16.48 -6.38
C ASP A 428 -3.10 -16.19 -5.03
N GLY A 429 -2.63 -16.81 -3.95
CA GLY A 429 -3.17 -16.71 -2.59
C GLY A 429 -4.07 -17.89 -2.19
N HIS A 430 -4.42 -18.78 -3.12
CA HIS A 430 -5.28 -19.91 -2.80
C HIS A 430 -4.62 -20.97 -1.91
N SER A 431 -3.29 -21.03 -1.91
CA SER A 431 -2.55 -22.00 -1.08
C SER A 431 -2.42 -21.56 0.39
N VAL A 432 -2.74 -20.30 0.73
CA VAL A 432 -2.63 -19.81 2.12
C VAL A 432 -3.63 -20.51 3.02
N ARG A 433 -3.12 -21.20 4.05
CA ARG A 433 -3.91 -21.90 5.08
C ARG A 433 -3.91 -21.19 6.41
N TYR A 434 -2.78 -20.60 6.80
CA TYR A 434 -2.67 -19.85 8.05
C TYR A 434 -1.99 -18.51 7.81
N THR A 435 -2.49 -17.50 8.50
CA THR A 435 -1.82 -16.21 8.63
C THR A 435 -1.67 -15.91 10.11
N VAL A 436 -0.43 -15.72 10.52
CA VAL A 436 -0.02 -15.38 11.88
C VAL A 436 0.52 -13.95 11.87
N VAL A 437 0.00 -13.11 12.74
CA VAL A 437 0.46 -11.71 12.89
C VAL A 437 0.85 -11.50 14.36
N ASN A 438 2.07 -11.04 14.58
CA ASN A 438 2.60 -10.81 15.92
C ASN A 438 2.40 -12.03 16.85
N GLY A 439 2.59 -13.26 16.32
CA GLY A 439 2.44 -14.50 17.04
C GLY A 439 0.99 -14.88 17.39
N ARG A 440 0.00 -14.31 16.70
CA ARG A 440 -1.43 -14.66 16.85
C ARG A 440 -1.97 -15.19 15.53
N VAL A 441 -2.63 -16.34 15.56
CA VAL A 441 -3.33 -16.87 14.36
C VAL A 441 -4.54 -15.98 14.11
N VAL A 442 -4.53 -15.25 13.00
CA VAL A 442 -5.60 -14.32 12.60
C VAL A 442 -6.46 -14.86 11.44
N TYR A 443 -5.93 -15.83 10.70
CA TYR A 443 -6.66 -16.57 9.68
C TYR A 443 -6.22 -18.03 9.70
N ALA A 444 -7.17 -18.95 9.61
CA ALA A 444 -6.91 -20.40 9.60
C ALA A 444 -7.95 -21.13 8.76
N ASN A 445 -7.54 -21.76 7.66
CA ASN A 445 -8.37 -22.66 6.83
C ASN A 445 -9.73 -22.05 6.41
N GLY A 446 -9.75 -20.78 6.02
CA GLY A 446 -10.98 -20.08 5.56
C GLY A 446 -11.74 -19.36 6.67
N GLU A 447 -11.27 -19.43 7.92
CA GLU A 447 -11.93 -18.80 9.07
C GLU A 447 -11.05 -17.72 9.70
N PHE A 448 -11.71 -16.72 10.26
CA PHE A 448 -11.07 -15.65 11.03
C PHE A 448 -11.49 -15.78 12.50
N PRO A 449 -10.58 -16.17 13.41
CA PRO A 449 -10.90 -16.35 14.81
C PRO A 449 -11.55 -15.11 15.42
N GLY A 450 -12.74 -15.27 16.01
CA GLY A 450 -13.47 -14.18 16.67
C GLY A 450 -14.24 -13.24 15.74
N ILE A 451 -14.25 -13.44 14.41
CA ILE A 451 -14.93 -12.57 13.44
C ILE A 451 -16.03 -13.33 12.71
N ASP A 452 -17.29 -12.87 12.80
CA ASP A 452 -18.39 -13.39 11.98
C ASP A 452 -18.35 -12.73 10.57
N VAL A 453 -17.51 -13.30 9.70
CA VAL A 453 -17.37 -12.84 8.31
C VAL A 453 -18.67 -12.91 7.53
N ARG A 454 -19.55 -13.88 7.86
CA ARG A 454 -20.85 -14.00 7.17
C ARG A 454 -21.78 -12.83 7.51
N ALA A 455 -21.79 -12.42 8.77
CA ALA A 455 -22.54 -11.23 9.21
C ALA A 455 -21.97 -9.96 8.57
N LEU A 456 -20.64 -9.77 8.61
CA LEU A 456 -19.97 -8.62 7.97
C LEU A 456 -20.27 -8.55 6.47
N ARG A 457 -20.16 -9.65 5.73
CA ARG A 457 -20.48 -9.67 4.29
C ARG A 457 -21.95 -9.37 3.99
N ARG A 458 -22.89 -9.76 4.85
CA ARG A 458 -24.30 -9.37 4.68
C ARG A 458 -24.48 -7.86 4.83
N GLU A 459 -23.92 -7.29 5.89
CA GLU A 459 -23.98 -5.85 6.17
C GLU A 459 -23.33 -5.00 5.07
N ILE A 460 -22.13 -5.41 4.59
CA ILE A 460 -21.45 -4.74 3.48
C ILE A 460 -22.27 -4.77 2.19
N ARG A 461 -22.92 -5.90 1.87
CA ARG A 461 -23.80 -5.98 0.69
C ARG A 461 -25.02 -5.07 0.80
N GLU A 462 -25.57 -4.92 1.98
CA GLU A 462 -26.70 -4.03 2.24
C GLU A 462 -26.30 -2.56 2.09
N LEU A 463 -25.16 -2.20 2.67
CA LEU A 463 -24.53 -0.89 2.48
C LEU A 463 -24.21 -0.60 1.00
N GLY A 464 -23.64 -1.55 0.28
CA GLY A 464 -23.34 -1.41 -1.15
C GLY A 464 -24.59 -1.10 -2.01
N ARG A 465 -25.76 -1.67 -1.68
CA ARG A 465 -27.01 -1.33 -2.36
C ARG A 465 -27.43 0.11 -2.10
N THR A 466 -27.25 0.61 -0.88
CA THR A 466 -27.56 2.00 -0.52
C THR A 466 -26.64 2.97 -1.27
N LEU A 467 -25.33 2.67 -1.34
CA LEU A 467 -24.36 3.46 -2.08
C LEU A 467 -24.65 3.47 -3.58
N ALA A 468 -25.01 2.34 -4.17
CA ALA A 468 -25.38 2.26 -5.58
C ALA A 468 -26.58 3.15 -5.95
N ALA A 469 -27.54 3.32 -5.05
CA ALA A 469 -28.67 4.23 -5.25
C ALA A 469 -28.26 5.72 -5.27
N GLN A 470 -27.17 6.08 -4.58
CA GLN A 470 -26.64 7.45 -4.55
C GLN A 470 -25.71 7.75 -5.73
N HIS A 471 -25.23 6.72 -6.40
CA HIS A 471 -24.20 6.84 -7.44
C HIS A 471 -24.63 7.71 -8.63
N SER A 472 -25.90 7.69 -9.03
CA SER A 472 -26.41 8.50 -10.16
C SER A 472 -26.25 10.02 -9.94
N VAL A 473 -26.38 10.49 -8.71
CA VAL A 473 -26.23 11.92 -8.37
C VAL A 473 -24.75 12.34 -8.48
N THR A 474 -23.85 11.51 -7.98
CA THR A 474 -22.40 11.79 -8.01
C THR A 474 -21.85 11.69 -9.43
N GLN A 475 -22.37 10.77 -10.26
CA GLN A 475 -22.03 10.70 -11.68
C GLN A 475 -22.42 11.96 -12.45
N ALA A 476 -23.61 12.53 -12.19
CA ALA A 476 -24.04 13.76 -12.85
C ALA A 476 -23.10 14.93 -12.51
N HIS A 477 -22.62 15.03 -11.26
CA HIS A 477 -21.63 16.03 -10.87
C HIS A 477 -20.29 15.84 -11.59
N ALA A 478 -19.75 14.61 -11.56
CA ALA A 478 -18.51 14.25 -12.27
C ALA A 478 -18.61 14.58 -13.77
N GLN A 479 -19.73 14.24 -14.40
CA GLN A 479 -19.97 14.54 -15.82
C GLN A 479 -19.97 16.06 -16.11
N SER A 480 -20.42 16.91 -15.20
CA SER A 480 -20.38 18.36 -15.37
C SER A 480 -18.95 18.94 -15.39
N LEU A 481 -18.02 18.30 -14.68
CA LEU A 481 -16.60 18.70 -14.62
C LEU A 481 -15.75 18.03 -15.71
N MET A 482 -16.19 16.88 -16.23
CA MET A 482 -15.45 16.07 -17.20
C MET A 482 -14.91 16.84 -18.41
N PRO A 483 -15.63 17.79 -19.05
CA PRO A 483 -15.09 18.51 -20.20
C PRO A 483 -13.82 19.28 -19.89
N TYR A 484 -13.72 19.89 -18.71
CA TYR A 484 -12.58 20.69 -18.28
C TYR A 484 -11.38 19.81 -17.90
N TYR A 485 -11.63 18.75 -17.15
CA TYR A 485 -10.59 17.79 -16.78
C TYR A 485 -10.06 17.04 -18.00
N ARG A 486 -10.95 16.71 -18.97
CA ARG A 486 -10.52 16.12 -20.22
C ARG A 486 -9.65 17.06 -21.04
N ALA A 487 -10.03 18.33 -21.17
CA ALA A 487 -9.23 19.32 -21.87
C ALA A 487 -7.86 19.51 -21.23
N MET A 488 -7.80 19.55 -19.89
CA MET A 488 -6.57 19.58 -19.13
C MET A 488 -5.69 18.36 -19.42
N TYR A 489 -6.27 17.15 -19.35
CA TYR A 489 -5.58 15.91 -19.64
C TYR A 489 -5.02 15.91 -21.08
N ASP A 490 -5.87 16.21 -22.07
CA ASP A 490 -5.47 16.24 -23.49
C ASP A 490 -4.35 17.27 -23.71
N GLN A 491 -4.42 18.45 -23.10
CA GLN A 491 -3.37 19.47 -23.19
C GLN A 491 -2.05 18.97 -22.57
N ALA A 492 -2.08 18.30 -21.44
CA ALA A 492 -0.88 17.72 -20.82
C ALA A 492 -0.25 16.60 -21.68
N GLN A 493 -1.09 15.81 -22.40
CA GLN A 493 -0.58 14.75 -23.28
C GLN A 493 0.19 15.30 -24.49
N THR A 494 -0.10 16.53 -24.96
CA THR A 494 0.63 17.16 -26.08
C THR A 494 2.03 17.65 -25.69
N ARG A 495 2.34 17.78 -24.40
CA ARG A 495 3.65 18.23 -23.92
C ARG A 495 4.71 17.14 -24.14
N ASP A 496 5.83 17.51 -24.72
CA ASP A 496 7.01 16.64 -24.74
C ASP A 496 7.77 16.81 -23.40
N VAL A 497 7.85 15.72 -22.63
CA VAL A 497 8.60 15.69 -21.36
C VAL A 497 9.88 14.87 -21.46
N GLY A 498 10.32 14.51 -22.69
CA GLY A 498 11.54 13.77 -22.94
C GLY A 498 11.52 12.32 -22.43
N LEU A 499 10.37 11.80 -21.98
CA LEU A 499 10.24 10.48 -21.39
C LEU A 499 9.16 9.64 -22.10
N LYS A 500 9.43 8.35 -22.24
CA LYS A 500 8.46 7.34 -22.72
C LYS A 500 8.18 6.33 -21.63
N ARG A 501 6.97 6.35 -21.07
CA ARG A 501 6.52 5.46 -19.97
C ARG A 501 5.27 4.66 -20.33
N ARG A 502 4.73 4.85 -21.53
CA ARG A 502 3.60 4.10 -22.06
C ARG A 502 4.01 3.33 -23.31
N LEU A 503 3.47 2.14 -23.48
CA LEU A 503 3.56 1.39 -24.72
C LEU A 503 2.59 2.00 -25.74
N GLY A 504 3.01 2.23 -26.97
CA GLY A 504 2.15 2.72 -28.05
C GLY A 504 1.98 4.23 -28.14
N SER A 505 2.80 5.05 -27.47
CA SER A 505 3.00 6.43 -27.91
C SER A 505 3.78 6.39 -29.24
N LEU A 506 3.08 5.93 -30.28
CA LEU A 506 3.47 6.21 -31.65
C LEU A 506 3.14 7.71 -31.83
N ASP A 507 4.19 8.47 -31.88
CA ASP A 507 4.36 9.87 -32.27
C ASP A 507 4.95 10.77 -31.22
#